data_ee3913e28c2979da8e874635c0bb2e40
#
_entry.id   ee3913e28c2979da8e874635c0bb2e40
#
_cell.length_a   1.000
_cell.length_b   1.000
_cell.length_c   1.000
_cell.angle_alpha   90.00
_cell.angle_beta   90.00
_cell.angle_gamma   90.00
#
_symmetry.space_group_name_H-M   'P 1'
#
loop_
_entity.id
_entity.type
_entity.pdbx_description
1 polymer ?
#
loop_
_entity_poly.entity_id
_entity_poly.type
_entity_poly.pdbx_seq_one_letter_code
_entity_poly.pdbx_strand_id
1 'polypeptide(L)'
;PGASSLANNCLLARRLVEQGVRYVQLFDWGWDFHGTGPGEDIRDGLTNKCATMDKPVAALIKDLRQRGLLDETLIVWGGEFGRTPFREGRTAAG
;
A
#
# COMPACT_ATOMS: atom_id res chain seq x y z
N PRO A 1 -0.89 -19.14 2.89
CA PRO A 1 -2.04 -19.42 2.02
C PRO A 1 -3.32 -19.24 2.82
N GLY A 2 -4.26 -18.51 2.28
CA GLY A 2 -5.51 -18.20 2.93
C GLY A 2 -5.53 -16.92 3.74
N ALA A 3 -4.39 -16.40 4.17
CA ALA A 3 -4.33 -15.09 4.81
C ALA A 3 -4.32 -14.00 3.75
N SER A 4 -5.12 -12.96 3.98
CA SER A 4 -5.10 -11.78 3.12
C SER A 4 -3.76 -11.07 3.28
N SER A 5 -3.07 -10.82 2.18
CA SER A 5 -1.85 -10.04 2.16
C SER A 5 -1.89 -9.07 1.00
N LEU A 6 -1.09 -8.02 1.07
CA LEU A 6 -1.03 -7.06 -0.04
C LEU A 6 -0.55 -7.75 -1.31
N ALA A 7 0.40 -8.67 -1.22
CA ALA A 7 0.89 -9.42 -2.38
C ALA A 7 -0.22 -10.22 -3.04
N ASN A 8 -1.01 -10.94 -2.27
CA ASN A 8 -2.14 -11.73 -2.79
C ASN A 8 -3.21 -10.80 -3.37
N ASN A 9 -3.48 -9.68 -2.73
CA ASN A 9 -4.47 -8.72 -3.20
C ASN A 9 -4.03 -8.05 -4.51
N CYS A 10 -2.75 -7.76 -4.66
CA CYS A 10 -2.21 -7.24 -5.92
C CYS A 10 -2.36 -8.26 -7.05
N LEU A 11 -2.08 -9.52 -6.79
CA LEU A 11 -2.26 -10.59 -7.79
C LEU A 11 -3.73 -10.72 -8.18
N LEU A 12 -4.62 -10.70 -7.21
CA LEU A 12 -6.06 -10.76 -7.46
C LEU A 12 -6.51 -9.54 -8.28
N ALA A 13 -6.01 -8.35 -7.95
CA ALA A 13 -6.35 -7.14 -8.69
C ALA A 13 -5.97 -7.27 -10.17
N ARG A 14 -4.77 -7.77 -10.46
CA ARG A 14 -4.34 -7.98 -11.84
C ARG A 14 -5.25 -8.97 -12.56
N ARG A 15 -5.61 -10.07 -11.90
CA ARG A 15 -6.52 -11.06 -12.48
C ARG A 15 -7.91 -10.49 -12.76
N LEU A 16 -8.42 -9.65 -11.87
CA LEU A 16 -9.71 -9.00 -12.07
C LEU A 16 -9.67 -8.02 -13.24
N VAL A 17 -8.60 -7.25 -13.36
CA VAL A 17 -8.43 -6.35 -14.50
C VAL A 17 -8.37 -7.11 -15.81
N GLU A 18 -7.66 -8.23 -15.84
CA GLU A 18 -7.63 -9.10 -17.03
C GLU A 18 -9.01 -9.59 -17.44
N GLN A 19 -9.88 -9.81 -16.48
CA GLN A 19 -11.24 -10.28 -16.73
C GLN A 19 -12.21 -9.14 -17.08
N GLY A 20 -11.72 -7.92 -17.21
CA GLY A 20 -12.53 -6.78 -17.61
C GLY A 20 -13.17 -6.00 -16.49
N VAL A 21 -12.78 -6.25 -15.24
CA VAL A 21 -13.25 -5.44 -14.12
C VAL A 21 -12.63 -4.04 -14.23
N ARG A 22 -13.47 -3.02 -14.27
CA ARG A 22 -13.04 -1.65 -14.56
C ARG A 22 -12.51 -0.89 -13.35
N TYR A 23 -12.94 -1.26 -12.17
CA TYR A 23 -12.56 -0.59 -10.94
C TYR A 23 -12.19 -1.61 -9.88
N VAL A 24 -10.97 -1.54 -9.40
CA VAL A 24 -10.46 -2.41 -8.33
C VAL A 24 -9.86 -1.52 -7.27
N GLN A 25 -10.28 -1.69 -6.04
CA GLN A 25 -9.77 -0.92 -4.92
C GLN A 25 -9.16 -1.86 -3.89
N LEU A 26 -7.92 -1.59 -3.52
CA LEU A 26 -7.20 -2.33 -2.49
C LEU A 26 -7.06 -1.45 -1.26
N PHE A 27 -7.35 -2.03 -0.11
CA PHE A 27 -7.14 -1.39 1.18
C PHE A 27 -5.96 -2.04 1.86
N ASP A 28 -5.04 -1.22 2.35
CA ASP A 28 -3.90 -1.69 3.13
C ASP A 28 -3.91 -0.98 4.47
N TRP A 29 -4.02 -1.75 5.55
CA TRP A 29 -4.13 -1.24 6.90
C TRP A 29 -2.76 -1.00 7.51
N GLY A 30 -2.73 -0.19 8.58
CA GLY A 30 -1.52 -0.02 9.37
C GLY A 30 -0.64 1.15 8.95
N TRP A 31 -1.18 2.13 8.24
CA TRP A 31 -0.47 3.35 7.84
C TRP A 31 -0.69 4.52 8.78
N ASP A 32 -1.43 4.32 9.86
CA ASP A 32 -1.82 5.40 10.76
C ASP A 32 -0.79 5.56 11.88
N PHE A 33 0.25 6.34 11.62
CA PHE A 33 1.36 6.56 12.52
C PHE A 33 1.26 7.94 13.18
N HIS A 34 1.20 7.98 14.51
CA HIS A 34 1.05 9.20 15.28
C HIS A 34 2.14 9.41 16.33
N GLY A 35 3.07 8.47 16.48
CA GLY A 35 4.13 8.56 17.46
C GLY A 35 3.69 8.23 18.88
N THR A 36 2.67 7.41 19.03
CA THR A 36 2.10 7.08 20.35
C THR A 36 2.81 5.94 21.05
N GLY A 37 3.74 5.25 20.40
CA GLY A 37 4.49 4.15 20.98
C GLY A 37 5.60 3.68 20.06
N PRO A 38 6.38 2.68 20.48
CA PRO A 38 7.42 2.11 19.63
C PRO A 38 6.85 1.56 18.32
N GLY A 39 7.45 1.94 17.19
CA GLY A 39 6.96 1.53 15.88
C GLY A 39 5.73 2.29 15.40
N GLU A 40 5.21 3.19 16.21
CA GLU A 40 4.03 4.00 15.90
C GLU A 40 4.39 5.37 15.30
N ASP A 41 5.66 5.68 15.16
CA ASP A 41 6.10 6.92 14.53
C ASP A 41 6.30 6.72 13.03
N ILE A 42 6.43 7.83 12.32
CA ILE A 42 6.62 7.78 10.85
C ILE A 42 7.93 7.08 10.50
N ARG A 43 8.99 7.32 11.27
CA ARG A 43 10.30 6.77 10.95
C ARG A 43 10.30 5.25 10.90
N ASP A 44 9.89 4.61 11.99
CA ASP A 44 9.91 3.15 12.10
C ASP A 44 8.70 2.53 11.37
N GLY A 45 7.53 3.13 11.55
CA GLY A 45 6.31 2.64 10.94
C GLY A 45 6.36 2.69 9.43
N LEU A 46 6.80 3.80 8.86
CA LEU A 46 6.90 3.95 7.42
C LEU A 46 7.92 2.97 6.83
N THR A 47 9.07 2.82 7.47
CA THR A 47 10.10 1.88 7.04
C THR A 47 9.54 0.46 6.97
N ASN A 48 8.84 0.04 8.02
CA ASN A 48 8.25 -1.30 8.08
C ASN A 48 7.15 -1.48 7.03
N LYS A 49 6.29 -0.49 6.86
CA LYS A 49 5.21 -0.57 5.87
C LYS A 49 5.73 -0.55 4.44
N CYS A 50 6.69 0.29 4.14
CA CYS A 50 7.30 0.29 2.81
C CYS A 50 7.95 -1.05 2.48
N ALA A 51 8.57 -1.69 3.45
CA ALA A 51 9.16 -3.01 3.26
C ALA A 51 8.11 -4.06 2.86
N THR A 52 6.86 -3.92 3.33
CA THR A 52 5.78 -4.85 2.96
C THR A 52 5.10 -4.48 1.65
N MET A 53 5.21 -3.24 1.21
CA MET A 53 4.51 -2.71 0.04
C MET A 53 5.35 -2.72 -1.22
N ASP A 54 6.64 -2.43 -1.12
CA ASP A 54 7.48 -2.15 -2.28
C ASP A 54 7.48 -3.26 -3.32
N LYS A 55 7.74 -4.49 -2.89
CA LYS A 55 7.80 -5.63 -3.81
C LYS A 55 6.45 -5.97 -4.44
N PRO A 56 5.37 -6.09 -3.65
CA PRO A 56 4.05 -6.38 -4.23
C PRO A 56 3.58 -5.34 -5.23
N VAL A 57 3.75 -4.06 -4.94
CA VAL A 57 3.29 -2.99 -5.83
C VAL A 57 4.17 -2.94 -7.08
N ALA A 58 5.49 -3.06 -6.93
CA ALA A 58 6.39 -3.12 -8.09
C ALA A 58 6.06 -4.32 -8.98
N ALA A 59 5.77 -5.47 -8.37
CA ALA A 59 5.40 -6.67 -9.11
C ALA A 59 4.08 -6.48 -9.86
N LEU A 60 3.10 -5.81 -9.25
CA LEU A 60 1.83 -5.51 -9.91
C LEU A 60 2.04 -4.64 -11.16
N ILE A 61 2.82 -3.58 -11.04
CA ILE A 61 3.11 -2.68 -12.16
C ILE A 61 3.83 -3.43 -13.28
N LYS A 62 4.84 -4.21 -12.94
CA LYS A 62 5.57 -5.01 -13.93
C LYS A 62 4.66 -6.04 -14.61
N ASP A 63 3.82 -6.70 -13.85
CA ASP A 63 2.91 -7.72 -14.37
C ASP A 63 1.90 -7.10 -15.34
N LEU A 64 1.30 -5.97 -14.99
CA LEU A 64 0.40 -5.24 -15.87
C LEU A 64 1.10 -4.81 -17.16
N ARG A 65 2.33 -4.33 -17.03
CA ARG A 65 3.13 -3.92 -18.20
C ARG A 65 3.43 -5.10 -19.12
N GLN A 66 3.88 -6.21 -18.58
CA GLN A 66 4.20 -7.41 -19.34
C GLN A 66 3.00 -8.00 -20.06
N ARG A 67 1.80 -7.83 -19.49
CA ARG A 67 0.57 -8.34 -20.09
C ARG A 67 -0.11 -7.34 -21.01
N GLY A 68 0.50 -6.18 -21.23
CA GLY A 68 -0.04 -5.15 -22.11
C GLY A 68 -1.25 -4.43 -21.55
N LEU A 69 -1.45 -4.47 -20.23
CA LEU A 69 -2.61 -3.85 -19.57
C LEU A 69 -2.30 -2.48 -18.98
N LEU A 70 -1.02 -2.16 -18.77
CA LEU A 70 -0.65 -0.93 -18.04
C LEU A 70 -1.08 0.33 -18.78
N ASP A 71 -1.00 0.34 -20.10
CA ASP A 71 -1.34 1.53 -20.90
C ASP A 71 -2.82 1.90 -20.77
N GLU A 72 -3.68 0.93 -20.44
CA GLU A 72 -5.12 1.15 -20.28
C GLU A 72 -5.56 1.17 -18.82
N THR A 73 -4.61 1.11 -17.89
CA THR A 73 -4.91 1.02 -16.46
C THR A 73 -4.34 2.24 -15.74
N LEU A 74 -5.22 2.99 -15.09
CA LEU A 74 -4.79 4.07 -14.20
C LEU A 74 -4.55 3.47 -12.82
N ILE A 75 -3.33 3.62 -12.31
CA ILE A 75 -2.98 3.20 -10.96
C ILE A 75 -2.93 4.44 -10.08
N VAL A 76 -3.73 4.45 -9.02
CA VAL A 76 -3.76 5.53 -8.05
C VAL A 76 -3.32 4.99 -6.70
N TRP A 77 -2.33 5.63 -6.11
CA TRP A 77 -1.86 5.31 -4.77
C TRP A 77 -1.97 6.55 -3.90
N GLY A 78 -2.56 6.41 -2.74
CA GLY A 78 -2.73 7.56 -1.86
C GLY A 78 -3.34 7.20 -0.53
N GLY A 79 -3.30 8.16 0.38
CA GLY A 79 -4.04 8.11 1.63
C GLY A 79 -5.38 8.82 1.53
N GLU A 80 -6.10 8.87 2.63
CA GLU A 80 -7.41 9.54 2.72
C GLU A 80 -7.31 11.06 2.73
N PHE A 81 -6.21 11.59 3.27
CA PHE A 81 -5.91 13.02 3.33
C PHE A 81 -4.41 13.22 3.57
N GLY A 82 -3.99 14.45 3.73
CA GLY A 82 -2.59 14.76 4.02
C GLY A 82 -2.22 14.55 5.49
N ARG A 83 -0.97 14.81 5.80
CA ARG A 83 -0.45 14.74 7.14
C ARG A 83 0.26 16.04 7.50
N THR A 84 0.16 16.43 8.76
CA THR A 84 0.90 17.58 9.27
C THR A 84 2.35 17.20 9.57
N PRO A 85 3.26 18.17 9.62
CA PRO A 85 4.64 17.91 10.02
C PRO A 85 4.81 17.68 11.52
N PHE A 86 3.74 17.81 12.29
CA PHE A 86 3.76 17.63 13.74
C PHE A 86 3.39 16.21 14.11
N ARG A 87 3.89 15.75 15.25
CA ARG A 87 3.55 14.45 15.80
C ARG A 87 2.82 14.61 17.12
N GLU A 88 2.12 13.56 17.53
CA GLU A 88 1.60 13.51 18.88
C GLU A 88 2.74 13.32 19.88
N GLY A 89 2.79 14.15 20.89
CA GLY A 89 3.87 14.13 21.87
C GLY A 89 3.61 13.29 23.12
N ARG A 90 2.65 12.39 23.08
CA ARG A 90 2.20 11.69 24.29
C ARG A 90 3.22 10.70 24.83
N THR A 91 3.72 9.84 23.97
CA THR A 91 4.64 8.77 24.38
C THR A 91 5.83 8.65 23.43
N ALA A 92 5.89 9.48 22.44
CA ALA A 92 6.92 9.39 21.42
C ALA A 92 8.28 9.66 22.00
N ALA A 93 9.16 8.70 21.92
CA ALA A 93 10.56 8.91 22.17
C ALA A 93 11.16 9.72 21.04
N GLY A 94 11.78 10.79 21.36
CA GLY A 94 12.55 11.71 20.54
C GLY A 94 12.59 11.64 19.05
#